data_05da0e998963e0ae6c75f605efde1e56
#
_entry.id   05da0e998963e0ae6c75f605efde1e56
#
_cell.length_a   1.000
_cell.length_b   1.000
_cell.length_c   1.000
_cell.angle_alpha   90.00
_cell.angle_beta   90.00
_cell.angle_gamma   90.00
#
_symmetry.space_group_name_H-M   'P 1'
#
loop_
_entity.id
_entity.type
_entity.pdbx_description
1 polymer ?
#
loop_
_entity_poly.entity_id
_entity_poly.type
_entity_poly.pdbx_seq_one_letter_code
_entity_poly.pdbx_strand_id
1 'polypeptide(L)'
;MRNLITCIALLWGITCAQAQTTKEELTEFPESMQSDMDSLYWDWQSKNFITIDENCRMLPEGPKVSDSVYIDRLSRIPSIIEMPFNDIVKKHIEAYTGRLRNKVSFMLAAANFYMPMFEEALEAYDLPMELKYLPIIESALNPKAQSRAKATGLWQFMLRTSKSYGLETNSLVEERFDPQKSTWAAARYLKDLYNIYKDWNLVLAAYNCGPGNVNKAIRRAGGSTDYWQLYPFLPKETRGYVPGFIAANYVMTYYCEHGICPMDSQLPTVSDTVHISKDLHLQQVASVCN
;
A
#
# COMPACT_ATOMS: atom_id res chain seq x y z
N MET A 1 87.77 -5.02 5.36
CA MET A 1 87.23 -5.34 4.06
C MET A 1 85.94 -6.13 4.30
N ARG A 2 84.88 -5.74 3.72
CA ARG A 2 83.50 -6.24 3.70
C ARG A 2 82.60 -5.84 4.91
N ASN A 3 81.92 -4.74 4.70
CA ASN A 3 80.83 -4.24 5.56
C ASN A 3 79.61 -5.14 5.49
N LEU A 4 79.14 -5.56 6.64
CA LEU A 4 77.86 -6.24 6.81
C LEU A 4 76.84 -5.20 7.20
N ILE A 5 75.94 -4.83 6.29
CA ILE A 5 74.79 -3.99 6.56
C ILE A 5 73.65 -4.87 7.02
N THR A 6 73.24 -4.73 8.29
CA THR A 6 72.11 -5.42 8.87
C THR A 6 70.87 -4.58 8.60
N CYS A 7 69.99 -5.04 7.70
CA CYS A 7 68.67 -4.44 7.50
C CYS A 7 67.69 -4.94 8.59
N ILE A 8 67.26 -4.06 9.46
CA ILE A 8 66.17 -4.28 10.40
C ILE A 8 64.86 -4.00 9.63
N ALA A 9 64.12 -5.05 9.30
CA ALA A 9 62.77 -4.95 8.76
C ALA A 9 61.79 -4.70 9.89
N LEU A 10 61.26 -3.51 10.03
CA LEU A 10 60.12 -3.15 10.87
C LEU A 10 58.86 -3.67 10.21
N LEU A 11 58.30 -4.77 10.69
CA LEU A 11 56.97 -5.29 10.38
C LEU A 11 55.93 -4.39 11.06
N TRP A 12 55.39 -3.45 10.31
CA TRP A 12 54.14 -2.78 10.69
C TRP A 12 52.98 -3.68 10.34
N GLY A 13 52.40 -4.33 11.35
CA GLY A 13 51.14 -5.04 11.22
C GLY A 13 50.01 -4.06 10.98
N ILE A 14 49.61 -3.93 9.75
CA ILE A 14 48.34 -3.25 9.40
C ILE A 14 47.23 -4.24 9.74
N THR A 15 46.61 -4.11 10.91
CA THR A 15 45.34 -4.73 11.20
C THR A 15 44.27 -4.05 10.35
N CYS A 16 43.94 -4.67 9.24
CA CYS A 16 42.76 -4.30 8.46
C CYS A 16 41.53 -4.65 9.31
N ALA A 17 41.00 -3.66 10.01
CA ALA A 17 39.67 -3.77 10.61
C ALA A 17 38.69 -3.93 9.45
N GLN A 18 38.28 -5.15 9.17
CA GLN A 18 37.10 -5.39 8.35
C GLN A 18 35.92 -4.82 9.10
N ALA A 19 35.51 -3.62 8.70
CA ALA A 19 34.18 -3.12 9.00
C ALA A 19 33.20 -4.12 8.36
N GLN A 20 32.66 -5.00 9.19
CA GLN A 20 31.44 -5.73 8.88
C GLN A 20 30.34 -4.67 8.79
N THR A 21 30.15 -4.12 7.60
CA THR A 21 28.88 -3.51 7.22
C THR A 21 27.86 -4.65 7.32
N THR A 22 27.18 -4.74 8.46
CA THR A 22 25.90 -5.41 8.55
C THR A 22 25.07 -4.76 7.45
N LYS A 23 24.84 -5.49 6.35
CA LYS A 23 23.78 -5.18 5.43
C LYS A 23 22.51 -5.19 6.28
N GLU A 24 22.08 -4.03 6.75
CA GLU A 24 20.69 -3.84 7.12
C GLU A 24 19.90 -4.32 5.91
N GLU A 25 19.18 -5.41 6.10
CA GLU A 25 18.26 -5.93 5.11
C GLU A 25 17.23 -4.83 4.90
N LEU A 26 17.42 -4.04 3.82
CA LEU A 26 16.56 -2.91 3.49
C LEU A 26 15.14 -3.47 3.35
N THR A 27 14.30 -3.14 4.32
CA THR A 27 12.88 -3.49 4.26
C THR A 27 12.28 -2.81 3.05
N GLU A 28 11.77 -3.61 2.11
CA GLU A 28 11.15 -3.11 0.91
C GLU A 28 9.75 -2.59 1.24
N PHE A 29 9.47 -1.34 0.88
CA PHE A 29 8.18 -0.71 1.07
C PHE A 29 7.46 -0.57 -0.28
N PRO A 30 6.11 -0.65 -0.32
CA PRO A 30 5.34 -0.29 -1.51
C PRO A 30 5.66 1.12 -2.03
N GLU A 31 5.53 1.35 -3.34
CA GLU A 31 5.88 2.64 -3.96
C GLU A 31 5.13 3.81 -3.33
N SER A 32 3.85 3.62 -2.98
CA SER A 32 3.03 4.61 -2.28
C SER A 32 3.56 5.02 -0.89
N MET A 33 4.36 4.15 -0.26
CA MET A 33 5.02 4.43 1.02
C MET A 33 6.40 5.07 0.85
N GLN A 34 7.02 4.97 -0.32
CA GLN A 34 8.37 5.48 -0.59
C GLN A 34 8.36 6.89 -1.18
N SER A 35 7.32 7.22 -1.96
CA SER A 35 7.35 8.42 -2.77
C SER A 35 7.00 9.70 -2.01
N ASP A 36 7.89 10.70 -2.12
CA ASP A 36 7.57 12.11 -1.88
C ASP A 36 6.92 12.76 -3.12
N MET A 37 6.69 11.96 -4.18
CA MET A 37 6.30 12.47 -5.50
C MET A 37 4.97 13.22 -5.52
N ASP A 38 4.11 12.95 -4.56
CA ASP A 38 2.82 13.57 -4.46
C ASP A 38 2.77 14.68 -3.39
N SER A 39 3.91 15.13 -2.85
CA SER A 39 3.92 16.16 -1.81
C SER A 39 3.17 17.42 -2.24
N LEU A 40 3.31 17.87 -3.49
CA LEU A 40 2.59 19.01 -4.05
C LEU A 40 1.10 18.73 -4.23
N TYR A 41 0.71 17.52 -4.66
CA TYR A 41 -0.68 17.12 -4.79
C TYR A 41 -1.34 16.96 -3.41
N TRP A 42 -0.64 16.35 -2.47
CA TRP A 42 -1.05 16.22 -1.08
C TRP A 42 -1.18 17.57 -0.40
N ASP A 43 -0.21 18.45 -0.58
CA ASP A 43 -0.22 19.81 -0.06
C ASP A 43 -1.39 20.63 -0.65
N TRP A 44 -1.66 20.46 -1.96
CA TRP A 44 -2.79 21.09 -2.62
C TRP A 44 -4.15 20.54 -2.14
N GLN A 45 -4.29 19.21 -2.00
CA GLN A 45 -5.52 18.61 -1.49
C GLN A 45 -5.79 18.98 -0.03
N SER A 46 -4.75 18.90 0.81
CA SER A 46 -4.89 19.25 2.23
C SER A 46 -5.28 20.71 2.44
N LYS A 47 -4.83 21.60 1.57
CA LYS A 47 -5.19 23.03 1.64
C LYS A 47 -6.56 23.35 1.10
N ASN A 48 -7.08 22.57 0.16
CA ASN A 48 -8.30 22.92 -0.56
C ASN A 48 -9.52 22.05 -0.19
N PHE A 49 -9.31 20.84 0.31
CA PHE A 49 -10.39 19.87 0.51
C PHE A 49 -10.41 19.24 1.91
N ILE A 50 -9.42 19.52 2.73
CA ILE A 50 -9.27 18.84 4.02
C ILE A 50 -9.00 19.88 5.09
N THR A 51 -9.81 19.89 6.13
CA THR A 51 -9.59 20.63 7.38
C THR A 51 -9.16 19.68 8.48
N ILE A 52 -8.49 20.17 9.50
CA ILE A 52 -8.14 19.37 10.68
C ILE A 52 -9.37 19.33 11.58
N ASP A 53 -9.79 18.11 12.02
CA ASP A 53 -10.82 17.98 13.05
C ASP A 53 -10.30 18.59 14.36
N GLU A 54 -10.87 19.72 14.78
CA GLU A 54 -10.49 20.42 16.00
C GLU A 54 -10.77 19.60 17.27
N ASN A 55 -11.65 18.59 17.20
CA ASN A 55 -11.99 17.72 18.31
C ASN A 55 -11.01 16.56 18.48
N CYS A 56 -10.20 16.27 17.47
CA CYS A 56 -9.18 15.22 17.52
C CYS A 56 -7.79 15.84 17.69
N ARG A 57 -7.05 15.37 18.70
CA ARG A 57 -5.71 15.86 18.97
C ARG A 57 -4.66 14.93 18.38
N MET A 58 -4.15 15.28 17.21
CA MET A 58 -3.02 14.58 16.63
C MET A 58 -1.75 14.77 17.46
N LEU A 59 -1.09 13.68 17.86
CA LEU A 59 0.16 13.75 18.58
C LEU A 59 1.33 13.94 17.59
N PRO A 60 2.38 14.73 17.92
CA PRO A 60 3.56 14.88 17.06
C PRO A 60 4.27 13.55 16.81
N GLU A 61 4.35 12.73 17.86
CA GLU A 61 4.91 11.38 17.82
C GLU A 61 3.93 10.39 18.43
N GLY A 62 3.86 9.19 17.86
CA GLY A 62 3.04 8.11 18.40
C GLY A 62 3.67 7.52 19.67
N PRO A 63 2.86 6.90 20.53
CA PRO A 63 3.37 6.17 21.69
C PRO A 63 4.24 5.00 21.23
N LYS A 64 5.29 4.70 21.99
CA LYS A 64 6.08 3.48 21.79
C LYS A 64 5.23 2.28 22.21
N VAL A 65 5.09 1.34 21.30
CA VAL A 65 4.25 0.14 21.47
C VAL A 65 5.15 -1.09 21.54
N SER A 66 4.89 -1.99 22.48
CA SER A 66 5.62 -3.26 22.59
C SER A 66 5.09 -4.28 21.58
N ASP A 67 5.91 -5.25 21.23
CA ASP A 67 5.56 -6.31 20.27
C ASP A 67 4.33 -7.11 20.73
N SER A 68 4.18 -7.33 22.04
CA SER A 68 2.99 -8.00 22.60
C SER A 68 1.69 -7.26 22.31
N VAL A 69 1.73 -5.92 22.30
CA VAL A 69 0.55 -5.11 21.95
C VAL A 69 0.24 -5.19 20.46
N TYR A 70 1.26 -5.18 19.60
CA TYR A 70 1.04 -5.39 18.16
C TYR A 70 0.42 -6.75 17.86
N ILE A 71 0.94 -7.82 18.50
CA ILE A 71 0.43 -9.19 18.34
C ILE A 71 -1.03 -9.25 18.80
N ASP A 72 -1.34 -8.74 20.00
CA ASP A 72 -2.69 -8.73 20.55
C ASP A 72 -3.66 -7.97 19.64
N ARG A 73 -3.28 -6.78 19.17
CA ARG A 73 -4.12 -5.96 18.31
C ARG A 73 -4.36 -6.61 16.94
N LEU A 74 -3.33 -7.15 16.30
CA LEU A 74 -3.48 -7.86 15.03
C LEU A 74 -4.40 -9.07 15.16
N SER A 75 -4.29 -9.83 16.27
CA SER A 75 -5.16 -10.98 16.52
C SER A 75 -6.63 -10.64 16.74
N ARG A 76 -6.95 -9.38 17.05
CA ARG A 76 -8.32 -8.88 17.24
C ARG A 76 -8.94 -8.30 15.99
N ILE A 77 -8.18 -8.07 14.94
CA ILE A 77 -8.73 -7.61 13.66
C ILE A 77 -9.55 -8.78 13.07
N PRO A 78 -10.87 -8.63 12.88
CA PRO A 78 -11.66 -9.65 12.23
C PRO A 78 -11.23 -9.76 10.76
N SER A 79 -10.51 -10.82 10.44
CA SER A 79 -9.90 -11.00 9.11
C SER A 79 -9.95 -12.46 8.68
N ILE A 80 -10.28 -12.67 7.41
CA ILE A 80 -10.14 -13.98 6.73
C ILE A 80 -8.69 -14.16 6.24
N ILE A 81 -8.02 -13.05 5.93
CA ILE A 81 -6.62 -13.04 5.46
C ILE A 81 -5.71 -13.15 6.67
N GLU A 82 -4.76 -14.07 6.62
CA GLU A 82 -3.78 -14.22 7.69
C GLU A 82 -2.87 -12.99 7.80
N MET A 83 -2.79 -12.43 9.01
CA MET A 83 -2.01 -11.24 9.33
C MET A 83 -0.97 -11.55 10.43
N PRO A 84 0.05 -12.37 10.17
CA PRO A 84 1.05 -12.70 11.17
C PRO A 84 1.91 -11.49 11.51
N PHE A 85 2.30 -11.41 12.81
CA PHE A 85 3.29 -10.44 13.27
C PHE A 85 4.70 -10.98 13.09
N ASN A 86 5.58 -10.16 12.54
CA ASN A 86 7.03 -10.39 12.48
C ASN A 86 7.77 -9.04 12.34
N ASP A 87 9.09 -9.05 12.39
CA ASP A 87 9.91 -7.84 12.31
C ASP A 87 9.69 -7.01 11.03
N ILE A 88 9.34 -7.68 9.91
CA ILE A 88 9.07 -7.00 8.65
C ILE A 88 7.75 -6.24 8.73
N VAL A 89 6.70 -6.91 9.23
CA VAL A 89 5.38 -6.28 9.45
C VAL A 89 5.50 -5.14 10.46
N LYS A 90 6.24 -5.33 11.56
CA LYS A 90 6.52 -4.30 12.55
C LYS A 90 7.09 -3.03 11.91
N LYS A 91 8.14 -3.16 11.09
CA LYS A 91 8.75 -2.02 10.39
C LYS A 91 7.76 -1.26 9.52
N HIS A 92 6.82 -1.96 8.86
CA HIS A 92 5.77 -1.32 8.06
C HIS A 92 4.76 -0.58 8.93
N ILE A 93 4.33 -1.18 10.05
CA ILE A 93 3.45 -0.51 11.02
C ILE A 93 4.14 0.75 11.57
N GLU A 94 5.39 0.65 12.01
CA GLU A 94 6.17 1.77 12.53
C GLU A 94 6.38 2.88 11.48
N ALA A 95 6.49 2.53 10.20
CA ALA A 95 6.55 3.52 9.13
C ALA A 95 5.24 4.31 9.00
N TYR A 96 4.09 3.64 9.04
CA TYR A 96 2.78 4.32 9.01
C TYR A 96 2.53 5.16 10.26
N THR A 97 2.82 4.62 11.44
CA THR A 97 2.59 5.32 12.71
C THR A 97 3.65 6.38 13.04
N GLY A 98 4.78 6.36 12.32
CA GLY A 98 5.90 7.30 12.43
C GLY A 98 5.94 8.30 11.27
N ARG A 99 6.88 8.12 10.35
CA ARG A 99 7.17 9.09 9.26
C ARG A 99 6.01 9.35 8.30
N LEU A 100 5.06 8.42 8.19
CA LEU A 100 3.90 8.53 7.28
C LEU A 100 2.61 8.99 7.99
N ARG A 101 2.67 9.42 9.26
CA ARG A 101 1.50 9.81 10.06
C ARG A 101 0.57 10.78 9.34
N ASN A 102 1.12 11.82 8.71
CA ASN A 102 0.35 12.81 7.98
C ASN A 102 -0.35 12.20 6.75
N LYS A 103 0.30 11.26 6.07
CA LYS A 103 -0.34 10.49 4.98
C LYS A 103 -1.47 9.61 5.51
N VAL A 104 -1.29 8.97 6.67
CA VAL A 104 -2.36 8.18 7.31
C VAL A 104 -3.55 9.06 7.66
N SER A 105 -3.33 10.22 8.24
CA SER A 105 -4.38 11.20 8.56
C SER A 105 -5.24 11.56 7.33
N PHE A 106 -4.59 11.78 6.19
CA PHE A 106 -5.29 12.00 4.92
C PHE A 106 -6.01 10.74 4.44
N MET A 107 -5.34 9.56 4.44
CA MET A 107 -5.96 8.31 3.99
C MET A 107 -7.20 7.97 4.80
N LEU A 108 -7.21 8.28 6.10
CA LEU A 108 -8.39 8.13 6.96
C LEU A 108 -9.55 9.01 6.49
N ALA A 109 -9.28 10.27 6.13
CA ALA A 109 -10.29 11.17 5.60
C ALA A 109 -10.83 10.70 4.24
N ALA A 110 -9.93 10.30 3.32
CA ALA A 110 -10.30 9.80 2.01
C ALA A 110 -11.06 8.45 2.09
N ALA A 111 -10.74 7.63 3.09
CA ALA A 111 -11.40 6.35 3.33
C ALA A 111 -12.90 6.50 3.56
N ASN A 112 -13.34 7.54 4.26
CA ASN A 112 -14.77 7.81 4.49
C ASN A 112 -15.56 7.95 3.17
N PHE A 113 -14.90 8.43 2.12
CA PHE A 113 -15.52 8.58 0.80
C PHE A 113 -15.45 7.30 -0.04
N TYR A 114 -14.28 6.62 -0.05
CA TYR A 114 -14.06 5.49 -0.96
C TYR A 114 -14.49 4.13 -0.40
N MET A 115 -14.42 3.91 0.93
CA MET A 115 -14.66 2.60 1.53
C MET A 115 -16.05 2.02 1.22
N PRO A 116 -17.17 2.78 1.25
CA PRO A 116 -18.48 2.22 0.92
C PRO A 116 -18.54 1.60 -0.48
N MET A 117 -17.93 2.25 -1.46
CA MET A 117 -17.86 1.77 -2.84
C MET A 117 -16.99 0.51 -2.97
N PHE A 118 -15.89 0.45 -2.20
CA PHE A 118 -15.03 -0.74 -2.19
C PHE A 118 -15.74 -1.92 -1.55
N GLU A 119 -16.42 -1.69 -0.42
CA GLU A 119 -17.18 -2.70 0.31
C GLU A 119 -18.29 -3.29 -0.57
N GLU A 120 -19.05 -2.46 -1.29
CA GLU A 120 -20.09 -2.91 -2.22
C GLU A 120 -19.55 -3.88 -3.29
N ALA A 121 -18.42 -3.53 -3.91
CA ALA A 121 -17.82 -4.37 -4.93
C ALA A 121 -17.22 -5.66 -4.35
N LEU A 122 -16.60 -5.61 -3.16
CA LEU A 122 -16.06 -6.79 -2.50
C LEU A 122 -17.16 -7.75 -2.09
N GLU A 123 -18.26 -7.25 -1.52
CA GLU A 123 -19.41 -8.05 -1.15
C GLU A 123 -20.05 -8.74 -2.37
N ALA A 124 -20.22 -8.01 -3.48
CA ALA A 124 -20.79 -8.55 -4.71
C ALA A 124 -20.00 -9.73 -5.30
N TYR A 125 -18.73 -9.86 -4.97
CA TYR A 125 -17.84 -10.94 -5.42
C TYR A 125 -17.46 -11.94 -4.30
N ASP A 126 -18.12 -11.89 -3.13
CA ASP A 126 -17.80 -12.71 -1.94
C ASP A 126 -16.29 -12.64 -1.61
N LEU A 127 -15.74 -11.45 -1.49
CA LEU A 127 -14.35 -11.21 -1.16
C LEU A 127 -14.17 -10.73 0.27
N PRO A 128 -13.03 -11.02 0.92
CA PRO A 128 -12.74 -10.51 2.25
C PRO A 128 -12.78 -8.98 2.31
N MET A 129 -13.47 -8.43 3.33
CA MET A 129 -13.67 -7.00 3.49
C MET A 129 -12.37 -6.23 3.78
N GLU A 130 -11.38 -6.88 4.35
CA GLU A 130 -10.06 -6.29 4.57
C GLU A 130 -9.33 -5.90 3.28
N LEU A 131 -9.71 -6.47 2.13
CA LEU A 131 -9.18 -6.09 0.82
C LEU A 131 -9.50 -4.63 0.43
N LYS A 132 -10.47 -3.99 1.09
CA LYS A 132 -10.73 -2.55 0.93
C LYS A 132 -9.53 -1.67 1.24
N TYR A 133 -8.58 -2.17 2.02
CA TYR A 133 -7.35 -1.44 2.35
C TYR A 133 -6.23 -1.62 1.31
N LEU A 134 -6.45 -2.39 0.23
CA LEU A 134 -5.47 -2.57 -0.84
C LEU A 134 -5.12 -1.24 -1.55
N PRO A 135 -6.08 -0.35 -1.89
CA PRO A 135 -5.78 0.95 -2.47
C PRO A 135 -4.91 1.87 -1.60
N ILE A 136 -4.81 1.60 -0.29
CA ILE A 136 -3.90 2.33 0.60
C ILE A 136 -2.44 2.07 0.22
N ILE A 137 -2.09 0.81 -0.02
CA ILE A 137 -0.71 0.44 -0.40
C ILE A 137 -0.45 0.66 -1.90
N GLU A 138 -1.48 0.73 -2.72
CA GLU A 138 -1.35 0.98 -4.17
C GLU A 138 -1.16 2.46 -4.48
N SER A 139 -2.03 3.31 -3.95
CA SER A 139 -2.12 4.71 -4.34
C SER A 139 -2.21 5.68 -3.16
N ALA A 140 -2.18 5.19 -1.92
CA ALA A 140 -2.54 5.98 -0.74
C ALA A 140 -3.92 6.67 -0.88
N LEU A 141 -4.88 5.99 -1.53
CA LEU A 141 -6.21 6.50 -1.89
C LEU A 141 -6.20 7.72 -2.83
N ASN A 142 -5.15 7.90 -3.62
CA ASN A 142 -5.09 8.94 -4.64
C ASN A 142 -5.68 8.44 -5.98
N PRO A 143 -6.86 8.91 -6.42
CA PRO A 143 -7.49 8.45 -7.65
C PRO A 143 -6.71 8.84 -8.92
N LYS A 144 -5.81 9.82 -8.82
CA LYS A 144 -4.98 10.31 -9.94
C LYS A 144 -3.55 9.73 -9.93
N ALA A 145 -3.27 8.78 -9.03
CA ALA A 145 -1.95 8.20 -8.92
C ALA A 145 -1.53 7.50 -10.22
N GLN A 146 -0.29 7.70 -10.61
CA GLN A 146 0.34 6.98 -11.72
C GLN A 146 1.78 6.64 -11.34
N SER A 147 2.11 5.34 -11.34
CA SER A 147 3.44 4.85 -11.03
C SER A 147 4.44 5.08 -12.18
N ARG A 148 5.72 4.90 -11.90
CA ARG A 148 6.78 4.91 -12.95
C ARG A 148 6.53 3.86 -14.04
N ALA A 149 5.95 2.73 -13.67
CA ALA A 149 5.59 1.65 -14.60
C ALA A 149 4.25 1.89 -15.33
N LYS A 150 3.61 3.07 -15.12
CA LYS A 150 2.32 3.44 -15.70
C LYS A 150 1.13 2.62 -15.18
N ALA A 151 1.27 2.04 -13.99
CA ALA A 151 0.11 1.61 -13.22
C ALA A 151 -0.69 2.86 -12.79
N THR A 152 -2.02 2.80 -12.80
CA THR A 152 -2.86 4.00 -12.81
C THR A 152 -4.09 3.84 -11.91
N GLY A 153 -4.44 4.92 -11.20
CA GLY A 153 -5.66 5.07 -10.39
C GLY A 153 -5.56 4.45 -9.00
N LEU A 154 -6.69 4.39 -8.29
CA LEU A 154 -6.78 3.87 -6.93
C LEU A 154 -6.20 2.46 -6.78
N TRP A 155 -6.47 1.59 -7.75
CA TRP A 155 -6.12 0.18 -7.77
C TRP A 155 -4.85 -0.12 -8.56
N GLN A 156 -4.15 0.90 -9.06
CA GLN A 156 -2.89 0.81 -9.80
C GLN A 156 -2.91 -0.23 -10.94
N PHE A 157 -3.95 -0.21 -11.74
CA PHE A 157 -4.04 -1.12 -12.89
C PHE A 157 -2.97 -0.85 -13.93
N MET A 158 -2.28 -1.91 -14.34
CA MET A 158 -1.49 -1.92 -15.56
C MET A 158 -2.40 -1.94 -16.78
N LEU A 159 -2.01 -1.26 -17.86
CA LEU A 159 -2.81 -1.11 -19.07
C LEU A 159 -3.30 -2.45 -19.66
N ARG A 160 -2.44 -3.47 -19.68
CA ARG A 160 -2.81 -4.78 -20.21
C ARG A 160 -3.87 -5.45 -19.32
N THR A 161 -3.68 -5.42 -18.03
CA THR A 161 -4.60 -6.04 -17.07
C THR A 161 -5.95 -5.32 -17.10
N SER A 162 -5.97 -3.99 -17.10
CA SER A 162 -7.21 -3.21 -17.10
C SER A 162 -8.10 -3.52 -18.30
N LYS A 163 -7.50 -3.66 -19.49
CA LYS A 163 -8.23 -4.05 -20.70
C LYS A 163 -8.84 -5.45 -20.61
N SER A 164 -8.14 -6.39 -19.96
CA SER A 164 -8.69 -7.76 -19.76
C SER A 164 -9.90 -7.75 -18.81
N TYR A 165 -10.03 -6.73 -17.97
CA TYR A 165 -11.17 -6.55 -17.07
C TYR A 165 -12.17 -5.49 -17.54
N GLY A 166 -12.09 -5.08 -18.82
CA GLY A 166 -13.10 -4.27 -19.48
C GLY A 166 -12.98 -2.77 -19.23
N LEU A 167 -11.86 -2.28 -18.69
CA LEU A 167 -11.62 -0.85 -18.57
C LEU A 167 -11.16 -0.26 -19.90
N GLU A 168 -11.84 0.78 -20.35
CA GLU A 168 -11.53 1.47 -21.58
C GLU A 168 -10.34 2.42 -21.38
N THR A 169 -9.41 2.38 -22.32
CA THR A 169 -8.26 3.30 -22.40
C THR A 169 -7.99 3.64 -23.84
N ASN A 170 -8.19 4.90 -24.18
CA ASN A 170 -7.93 5.46 -25.53
C ASN A 170 -7.42 6.91 -25.39
N SER A 171 -7.38 7.69 -26.46
CA SER A 171 -6.90 9.07 -26.45
C SER A 171 -7.83 10.06 -25.71
N LEU A 172 -9.07 9.69 -25.44
CA LEU A 172 -10.08 10.52 -24.80
C LEU A 172 -10.50 10.03 -23.42
N VAL A 173 -10.40 8.72 -23.18
CA VAL A 173 -10.91 8.07 -21.97
C VAL A 173 -9.83 7.22 -21.32
N GLU A 174 -9.72 7.31 -20.00
CA GLU A 174 -8.81 6.53 -19.18
C GLU A 174 -9.55 6.03 -17.92
N GLU A 175 -10.30 4.93 -18.05
CA GLU A 175 -11.17 4.41 -16.99
C GLU A 175 -10.43 3.81 -15.79
N ARG A 176 -9.11 3.66 -15.86
CA ARG A 176 -8.32 3.28 -14.68
C ARG A 176 -8.33 4.37 -13.60
N PHE A 177 -8.59 5.64 -14.00
CA PHE A 177 -8.79 6.74 -13.05
C PHE A 177 -10.21 6.80 -12.49
N ASP A 178 -11.18 6.11 -13.10
CA ASP A 178 -12.54 6.06 -12.62
C ASP A 178 -12.62 5.18 -11.35
N PRO A 179 -12.96 5.75 -10.17
CA PRO A 179 -12.97 5.00 -8.93
C PRO A 179 -13.94 3.83 -8.95
N GLN A 180 -15.15 4.01 -9.51
CA GLN A 180 -16.17 2.98 -9.52
C GLN A 180 -15.81 1.85 -10.49
N LYS A 181 -15.51 2.18 -11.76
CA LYS A 181 -15.19 1.17 -12.76
C LYS A 181 -13.94 0.37 -12.40
N SER A 182 -12.89 1.06 -11.91
CA SER A 182 -11.66 0.38 -11.50
C SER A 182 -11.86 -0.51 -10.27
N THR A 183 -12.74 -0.14 -9.34
CA THR A 183 -13.08 -0.97 -8.17
C THR A 183 -13.76 -2.28 -8.58
N TRP A 184 -14.77 -2.22 -9.44
CA TRP A 184 -15.44 -3.42 -9.93
C TRP A 184 -14.50 -4.32 -10.75
N ALA A 185 -13.58 -3.73 -11.52
CA ALA A 185 -12.56 -4.47 -12.24
C ALA A 185 -11.57 -5.15 -11.28
N ALA A 186 -11.15 -4.45 -10.20
CA ALA A 186 -10.24 -4.99 -9.19
C ALA A 186 -10.86 -6.16 -8.41
N ALA A 187 -12.14 -6.05 -8.02
CA ALA A 187 -12.85 -7.14 -7.35
C ALA A 187 -12.89 -8.40 -8.23
N ARG A 188 -13.19 -8.29 -9.52
CA ARG A 188 -13.12 -9.42 -10.45
C ARG A 188 -11.72 -10.00 -10.57
N TYR A 189 -10.70 -9.16 -10.69
CA TYR A 189 -9.32 -9.61 -10.78
C TYR A 189 -8.86 -10.35 -9.53
N LEU A 190 -9.20 -9.85 -8.33
CA LEU A 190 -8.92 -10.49 -7.06
C LEU A 190 -9.62 -11.86 -6.95
N LYS A 191 -10.89 -11.95 -7.40
CA LYS A 191 -11.63 -13.23 -7.44
C LYS A 191 -10.95 -14.25 -8.34
N ASP A 192 -10.50 -13.82 -9.53
CA ASP A 192 -9.80 -14.70 -10.48
C ASP A 192 -8.47 -15.17 -9.92
N LEU A 193 -7.70 -14.30 -9.26
CA LEU A 193 -6.46 -14.68 -8.59
C LEU A 193 -6.71 -15.67 -7.45
N TYR A 194 -7.79 -15.46 -6.67
CA TYR A 194 -8.17 -16.41 -5.62
C TYR A 194 -8.56 -17.77 -6.18
N ASN A 195 -9.22 -17.81 -7.34
CA ASN A 195 -9.55 -19.06 -8.00
C ASN A 195 -8.30 -19.88 -8.37
N ILE A 196 -7.17 -19.19 -8.63
CA ILE A 196 -5.87 -19.82 -8.96
C ILE A 196 -5.16 -20.30 -7.71
N TYR A 197 -5.01 -19.45 -6.70
CA TYR A 197 -4.10 -19.69 -5.58
C TYR A 197 -4.76 -20.28 -4.34
N LYS A 198 -6.04 -19.97 -4.08
CA LYS A 198 -6.81 -20.35 -2.86
C LYS A 198 -6.13 -19.90 -1.56
N ASP A 199 -5.18 -19.00 -1.63
CA ASP A 199 -4.42 -18.40 -0.54
C ASP A 199 -4.36 -16.89 -0.76
N TRP A 200 -4.80 -16.10 0.22
CA TRP A 200 -4.92 -14.65 0.07
C TRP A 200 -3.56 -13.94 0.04
N ASN A 201 -2.57 -14.43 0.78
CA ASN A 201 -1.23 -13.82 0.74
C ASN A 201 -0.57 -14.03 -0.63
N LEU A 202 -0.84 -15.16 -1.28
CA LEU A 202 -0.42 -15.40 -2.67
C LEU A 202 -1.23 -14.58 -3.67
N VAL A 203 -2.53 -14.36 -3.41
CA VAL A 203 -3.37 -13.45 -4.21
C VAL A 203 -2.81 -12.04 -4.18
N LEU A 204 -2.49 -11.52 -3.00
CA LEU A 204 -1.88 -10.20 -2.82
C LEU A 204 -0.54 -10.10 -3.57
N ALA A 205 0.33 -11.09 -3.42
CA ALA A 205 1.58 -11.14 -4.15
C ALA A 205 1.38 -11.17 -5.67
N ALA A 206 0.38 -11.96 -6.15
CA ALA A 206 0.06 -12.08 -7.56
C ALA A 206 -0.61 -10.82 -8.14
N TYR A 207 -1.39 -10.11 -7.34
CA TYR A 207 -1.94 -8.81 -7.71
C TYR A 207 -0.82 -7.82 -8.03
N ASN A 208 0.20 -7.75 -7.18
CA ASN A 208 1.34 -6.84 -7.34
C ASN A 208 2.27 -7.24 -8.49
N CYS A 209 2.77 -8.49 -8.53
CA CYS A 209 3.81 -8.87 -9.50
C CYS A 209 3.32 -9.75 -10.66
N GLY A 210 2.06 -10.09 -10.66
CA GLY A 210 1.45 -10.99 -11.63
C GLY A 210 1.66 -12.49 -11.31
N PRO A 211 0.72 -13.36 -11.74
CA PRO A 211 0.76 -14.80 -11.48
C PRO A 211 2.04 -15.49 -11.95
N GLY A 212 2.60 -15.03 -13.06
CA GLY A 212 3.82 -15.61 -13.62
C GLY A 212 5.03 -15.53 -12.67
N ASN A 213 5.16 -14.42 -11.92
CA ASN A 213 6.26 -14.24 -10.97
C ASN A 213 6.04 -15.04 -9.69
N VAL A 214 4.81 -15.11 -9.19
CA VAL A 214 4.46 -15.97 -8.05
C VAL A 214 4.74 -17.43 -8.38
N ASN A 215 4.31 -17.92 -9.55
CA ASN A 215 4.57 -19.29 -9.99
C ASN A 215 6.09 -19.60 -10.14
N LYS A 216 6.90 -18.60 -10.53
CA LYS A 216 8.37 -18.77 -10.52
C LYS A 216 8.91 -18.87 -9.10
N ALA A 217 8.39 -18.08 -8.15
CA ALA A 217 8.80 -18.14 -6.75
C ALA A 217 8.42 -19.48 -6.12
N ILE A 218 7.21 -19.99 -6.36
CA ILE A 218 6.75 -21.32 -5.92
C ILE A 218 7.73 -22.42 -6.39
N ARG A 219 8.07 -22.43 -7.68
CA ARG A 219 9.03 -23.40 -8.21
C ARG A 219 10.41 -23.29 -7.57
N ARG A 220 10.91 -22.09 -7.31
CA ARG A 220 12.21 -21.85 -6.66
C ARG A 220 12.21 -22.23 -5.18
N ALA A 221 11.06 -22.13 -4.53
CA ALA A 221 10.86 -22.52 -3.13
C ALA A 221 10.52 -24.02 -2.97
N GLY A 222 10.76 -24.84 -3.99
CA GLY A 222 10.52 -26.29 -3.92
C GLY A 222 9.04 -26.69 -3.93
N GLY A 223 8.16 -25.82 -4.44
CA GLY A 223 6.71 -26.06 -4.53
C GLY A 223 5.90 -25.54 -3.32
N SER A 224 6.54 -24.87 -2.36
CA SER A 224 5.82 -24.25 -1.26
C SER A 224 4.81 -23.20 -1.77
N THR A 225 3.67 -23.12 -1.08
CA THR A 225 2.63 -22.09 -1.29
C THR A 225 2.52 -21.13 -0.10
N ASP A 226 3.41 -21.20 0.88
CA ASP A 226 3.49 -20.27 1.99
C ASP A 226 4.20 -18.98 1.52
N TYR A 227 3.55 -17.83 1.63
CA TYR A 227 4.11 -16.53 1.25
C TYR A 227 5.47 -16.26 1.91
N TRP A 228 5.62 -16.56 3.19
CA TRP A 228 6.86 -16.27 3.93
C TRP A 228 8.02 -17.16 3.51
N GLN A 229 7.74 -18.38 3.04
CA GLN A 229 8.74 -19.23 2.40
C GLN A 229 9.08 -18.76 0.98
N LEU A 230 8.12 -18.15 0.28
CA LEU A 230 8.32 -17.56 -1.04
C LEU A 230 9.05 -16.21 -0.99
N TYR A 231 9.00 -15.52 0.14
CA TYR A 231 9.50 -14.17 0.33
C TYR A 231 10.88 -13.91 -0.30
N PRO A 232 11.94 -14.72 -0.07
CA PRO A 232 13.26 -14.48 -0.66
C PRO A 232 13.31 -14.66 -2.19
N PHE A 233 12.34 -15.35 -2.77
CA PHE A 233 12.25 -15.64 -4.21
C PHE A 233 11.35 -14.69 -4.98
N LEU A 234 10.54 -13.90 -4.28
CA LEU A 234 9.68 -12.89 -4.88
C LEU A 234 10.49 -11.67 -5.37
N PRO A 235 9.98 -10.91 -6.37
CA PRO A 235 10.53 -9.60 -6.72
C PRO A 235 10.64 -8.71 -5.48
N LYS A 236 11.66 -7.84 -5.42
CA LYS A 236 11.90 -6.99 -4.25
C LYS A 236 10.67 -6.18 -3.84
N GLU A 237 10.02 -5.51 -4.79
CA GLU A 237 8.81 -4.70 -4.54
C GLU A 237 7.68 -5.54 -3.93
N THR A 238 7.52 -6.79 -4.39
CA THR A 238 6.47 -7.70 -3.92
C THR A 238 6.71 -8.19 -2.49
N ARG A 239 7.97 -8.24 -2.04
CA ARG A 239 8.28 -8.63 -0.66
C ARG A 239 7.68 -7.68 0.38
N GLY A 240 7.60 -6.39 0.08
CA GLY A 240 6.97 -5.40 0.96
C GLY A 240 5.44 -5.34 0.86
N TYR A 241 4.85 -6.04 -0.09
CA TYR A 241 3.44 -5.84 -0.41
C TYR A 241 2.50 -6.44 0.64
N VAL A 242 2.64 -7.72 1.00
CA VAL A 242 1.84 -8.34 2.07
C VAL A 242 2.12 -7.70 3.43
N PRO A 243 3.39 -7.48 3.87
CA PRO A 243 3.64 -6.74 5.10
C PRO A 243 3.03 -5.33 5.11
N GLY A 244 3.08 -4.62 3.96
CA GLY A 244 2.44 -3.32 3.78
C GLY A 244 0.93 -3.38 3.92
N PHE A 245 0.29 -4.41 3.36
CA PHE A 245 -1.15 -4.66 3.49
C PHE A 245 -1.57 -4.93 4.94
N ILE A 246 -0.82 -5.77 5.66
CA ILE A 246 -1.07 -6.04 7.08
C ILE A 246 -0.94 -4.75 7.90
N ALA A 247 0.09 -3.96 7.63
CA ALA A 247 0.31 -2.69 8.31
C ALA A 247 -0.77 -1.65 7.98
N ALA A 248 -1.28 -1.62 6.74
CA ALA A 248 -2.41 -0.77 6.36
C ALA A 248 -3.67 -1.14 7.14
N ASN A 249 -4.02 -2.43 7.19
CA ASN A 249 -5.15 -2.91 8.01
C ASN A 249 -5.00 -2.52 9.48
N TYR A 250 -3.80 -2.72 10.04
CA TYR A 250 -3.51 -2.37 11.42
C TYR A 250 -3.70 -0.87 11.68
N VAL A 251 -3.07 -0.01 10.88
CA VAL A 251 -3.10 1.43 11.13
C VAL A 251 -4.47 2.04 10.89
N MET A 252 -5.21 1.56 9.90
CA MET A 252 -6.58 2.01 9.64
C MET A 252 -7.58 1.58 10.71
N THR A 253 -7.24 0.56 11.50
CA THR A 253 -8.04 0.08 12.64
C THR A 253 -7.64 0.79 13.94
N TYR A 254 -6.34 0.98 14.18
CA TYR A 254 -5.80 1.43 15.46
C TYR A 254 -5.14 2.82 15.40
N TYR A 255 -5.56 3.69 14.47
CA TYR A 255 -4.98 5.03 14.30
C TYR A 255 -5.11 5.90 15.57
N CYS A 256 -6.25 5.82 16.28
CA CYS A 256 -6.47 6.57 17.51
C CYS A 256 -5.45 6.23 18.59
N GLU A 257 -5.13 4.94 18.77
CA GLU A 257 -4.18 4.44 19.76
C GLU A 257 -2.74 4.87 19.48
N HIS A 258 -2.50 5.30 18.23
CA HIS A 258 -1.23 5.90 17.81
C HIS A 258 -1.27 7.43 17.79
N GLY A 259 -2.36 8.04 18.29
CA GLY A 259 -2.54 9.49 18.30
C GLY A 259 -2.53 10.10 16.89
N ILE A 260 -3.11 9.38 15.92
CA ILE A 260 -3.33 9.86 14.55
C ILE A 260 -4.82 10.18 14.43
N CYS A 261 -5.12 11.36 13.88
CA CYS A 261 -6.48 11.79 13.64
C CYS A 261 -6.77 11.83 12.14
N PRO A 262 -7.97 11.44 11.69
CA PRO A 262 -8.38 11.75 10.32
C PRO A 262 -8.39 13.27 10.13
N MET A 263 -8.00 13.73 8.95
CA MET A 263 -8.27 15.09 8.53
C MET A 263 -9.74 15.22 8.19
N ASP A 264 -10.34 16.36 8.47
CA ASP A 264 -11.71 16.64 8.05
C ASP A 264 -11.75 16.77 6.52
N SER A 265 -12.58 15.96 5.87
CA SER A 265 -12.75 15.98 4.43
C SER A 265 -13.99 16.77 4.05
N GLN A 266 -13.86 17.72 3.14
CA GLN A 266 -15.00 18.39 2.51
C GLN A 266 -15.69 17.51 1.45
N LEU A 267 -15.16 16.31 1.18
CA LEU A 267 -15.82 15.34 0.32
C LEU A 267 -17.09 14.81 1.01
N PRO A 268 -18.22 14.73 0.30
CA PRO A 268 -19.44 14.21 0.88
C PRO A 268 -19.24 12.73 1.29
N THR A 269 -19.77 12.38 2.46
CA THR A 269 -19.75 10.98 2.94
C THR A 269 -20.79 10.12 2.23
N VAL A 270 -21.75 10.74 1.58
CA VAL A 270 -22.79 10.07 0.79
C VAL A 270 -22.81 10.70 -0.60
N SER A 271 -22.68 9.84 -1.61
CA SER A 271 -22.83 10.24 -3.01
C SER A 271 -23.89 9.37 -3.68
N ASP A 272 -24.60 9.94 -4.65
CA ASP A 272 -25.56 9.21 -5.47
C ASP A 272 -25.19 9.37 -6.96
N THR A 273 -25.61 8.43 -7.78
CA THR A 273 -25.34 8.44 -9.22
C THR A 273 -26.56 8.89 -9.98
N VAL A 274 -26.45 10.01 -10.70
CA VAL A 274 -27.48 10.50 -11.59
C VAL A 274 -27.12 10.18 -13.04
N HIS A 275 -27.95 9.37 -13.69
CA HIS A 275 -27.80 9.09 -15.10
C HIS A 275 -28.41 10.20 -15.97
N ILE A 276 -27.57 10.87 -16.75
CA ILE A 276 -27.96 11.93 -17.65
C ILE A 276 -28.01 11.38 -19.07
N SER A 277 -29.19 11.39 -19.70
CA SER A 277 -29.42 10.89 -21.05
C SER A 277 -29.43 11.99 -22.15
N LYS A 278 -29.15 13.25 -21.75
CA LYS A 278 -29.10 14.39 -22.67
C LYS A 278 -27.92 15.27 -22.35
N ASP A 279 -27.40 16.00 -23.32
CA ASP A 279 -26.36 16.98 -23.08
C ASP A 279 -26.86 18.06 -22.12
N LEU A 280 -26.18 18.20 -20.99
CA LEU A 280 -26.44 19.18 -19.93
C LEU A 280 -25.17 19.95 -19.63
N HIS A 281 -25.35 21.27 -19.38
CA HIS A 281 -24.26 22.06 -18.84
C HIS A 281 -24.11 21.78 -17.34
N LEU A 282 -22.87 21.67 -16.85
CA LEU A 282 -22.59 21.37 -15.43
C LEU A 282 -23.28 22.34 -14.46
N GLN A 283 -23.45 23.60 -14.83
CA GLN A 283 -24.20 24.58 -14.03
C GLN A 283 -25.68 24.22 -13.89
N GLN A 284 -26.28 23.59 -14.89
CA GLN A 284 -27.68 23.13 -14.82
C GLN A 284 -27.80 21.95 -13.85
N VAL A 285 -26.83 21.05 -13.87
CA VAL A 285 -26.78 19.96 -12.90
C VAL A 285 -26.60 20.51 -11.49
N ALA A 286 -25.64 21.40 -11.28
CA ALA A 286 -25.38 22.01 -9.98
C ALA A 286 -26.59 22.79 -9.43
N SER A 287 -27.38 23.44 -10.30
CA SER A 287 -28.58 24.19 -9.86
C SER A 287 -29.74 23.29 -9.42
N VAL A 288 -29.75 22.03 -9.78
CA VAL A 288 -30.81 21.07 -9.44
C VAL A 288 -30.40 20.15 -8.28
N CYS A 289 -29.10 19.82 -8.19
CA CYS A 289 -28.61 18.85 -7.21
C CYS A 289 -28.08 19.53 -5.92
N ASN A 290 -27.85 20.85 -5.92
CA ASN A 290 -27.33 21.68 -4.80
C ASN A 290 -26.20 21.03 -4.04
#